data_545bfdb733550ffce4c2550e52dd3e14
#
_entry.id   545bfdb733550ffce4c2550e52dd3e14
#
_cell.length_a   1.000
_cell.length_b   1.000
_cell.length_c   1.000
_cell.angle_alpha   90.00
_cell.angle_beta   90.00
_cell.angle_gamma   90.00
#
_symmetry.space_group_name_H-M   'P 1'
#
loop_
_entity.id
_entity.type
_entity.pdbx_description
1 polymer ?
#
loop_
_entity_poly.entity_id
_entity_poly.type
_entity_poly.pdbx_seq_one_letter_code
_entity_poly.pdbx_strand_id
1 'polypeptide(L)'
;MPYAIGIDLGTSNSVVSVIRNGTAEVIPDADGNRTHPSVVSFGHGQNPIVGHKAVGLMNLNPQGTVYSSKRLIGRATDSEEIVRAVNSVPYDIVPGDHNDPRIRVHDRVYTLQEISAHVLRYLRGLAENYLGEPVQHAVITVPAYFNDNQRQATRDAGEIAGLEVLRIINEPTAASLAYGLGQDRDEYAAVYDLGGGTFDISILRIMGDVFEVVSTAGDTYLGGDDFDQAVMDYMLAHLSEEYQRQVRRSPSARLKMRRAAEQAKRDLSDVEETRIKVDGLVKDERGYEQAFTSALTRIQYNQIVFPLVKRTFEVCDEALTAARCTPGDIGALVMVGGMTRSLIIQEAVENYFGREPAIGVNPDEVVSVGAAIQAENLLGAMQGSGGGTGTLLIDVTPQSLGIATVGGFCERLIERNSAIPTGTSKRFTTSADGQSEVKIEVFQGEARMAADNEKLGEFILQGLRPAPRGDVKIIVYFDIDGDGIVNVTAEESETGQAAAIRIEASTGLSAEEVKDLREDLNFDNLGF
;
A
#
# COMPACT_ATOMS: atom_id res chain seq x y z
N MET A 1 8.67 -23.85 -18.83
CA MET A 1 7.62 -22.84 -19.05
C MET A 1 8.04 -21.60 -18.27
N PRO A 2 7.80 -20.40 -18.74
CA PRO A 2 8.14 -19.21 -17.97
C PRO A 2 7.39 -19.24 -16.63
N TYR A 3 8.04 -18.82 -15.56
CA TYR A 3 7.40 -18.67 -14.26
C TYR A 3 6.79 -17.27 -14.13
N ALA A 4 5.68 -17.18 -13.37
CA ALA A 4 5.18 -15.92 -12.85
C ALA A 4 5.29 -15.95 -11.33
N ILE A 5 5.65 -14.82 -10.73
CA ILE A 5 5.86 -14.68 -9.29
C ILE A 5 4.74 -13.86 -8.65
N GLY A 6 4.44 -14.17 -7.40
CA GLY A 6 3.61 -13.35 -6.54
C GLY A 6 4.47 -12.54 -5.59
N ILE A 7 4.24 -11.24 -5.54
CA ILE A 7 4.99 -10.32 -4.70
C ILE A 7 4.04 -9.62 -3.73
N ASP A 8 4.29 -9.80 -2.44
CA ASP A 8 3.80 -8.91 -1.40
C ASP A 8 4.79 -7.75 -1.25
N LEU A 9 4.42 -6.57 -1.76
CA LEU A 9 5.21 -5.35 -1.63
C LEU A 9 4.80 -4.59 -0.37
N GLY A 10 5.27 -5.02 0.80
CA GLY A 10 4.89 -4.43 2.08
C GLY A 10 5.60 -3.12 2.43
N THR A 11 5.04 -2.36 3.38
CA THR A 11 5.64 -1.10 3.87
C THR A 11 7.00 -1.31 4.55
N SER A 12 7.10 -2.34 5.39
CA SER A 12 8.33 -2.64 6.15
C SER A 12 9.11 -3.80 5.56
N ASN A 13 8.41 -4.87 5.15
CA ASN A 13 9.00 -6.06 4.55
C ASN A 13 8.21 -6.46 3.32
N SER A 14 8.89 -7.04 2.36
CA SER A 14 8.30 -7.62 1.15
C SER A 14 8.62 -9.12 1.08
N VAL A 15 7.76 -9.86 0.41
CA VAL A 15 7.89 -11.31 0.24
C VAL A 15 7.64 -11.69 -1.20
N VAL A 16 8.38 -12.66 -1.73
CA VAL A 16 8.19 -13.19 -3.08
C VAL A 16 7.94 -14.70 -3.02
N SER A 17 6.96 -15.15 -3.79
CA SER A 17 6.55 -16.54 -3.86
C SER A 17 6.34 -16.98 -5.31
N VAL A 18 6.40 -18.29 -5.54
CA VAL A 18 6.18 -18.92 -6.84
C VAL A 18 5.37 -20.20 -6.68
N ILE A 19 4.59 -20.57 -7.69
CA ILE A 19 4.02 -21.91 -7.78
C ILE A 19 4.99 -22.81 -8.56
N ARG A 20 5.45 -23.88 -7.91
CA ARG A 20 6.36 -24.85 -8.51
C ARG A 20 5.82 -26.25 -8.29
N ASN A 21 5.63 -26.98 -9.37
CA ASN A 21 5.03 -28.34 -9.34
C ASN A 21 3.67 -28.38 -8.61
N GLY A 22 2.86 -27.32 -8.74
CA GLY A 22 1.54 -27.21 -8.09
C GLY A 22 1.58 -26.85 -6.60
N THR A 23 2.76 -26.52 -6.06
CA THR A 23 2.93 -26.12 -4.66
C THR A 23 3.48 -24.70 -4.58
N ALA A 24 2.91 -23.91 -3.65
CA ALA A 24 3.41 -22.56 -3.38
C ALA A 24 4.72 -22.64 -2.56
N GLU A 25 5.74 -21.95 -3.05
CA GLU A 25 7.05 -21.86 -2.41
C GLU A 25 7.39 -20.36 -2.17
N VAL A 26 7.67 -20.01 -0.91
CA VAL A 26 8.20 -18.68 -0.58
C VAL A 26 9.70 -18.70 -0.82
N ILE A 27 10.20 -17.74 -1.59
CA ILE A 27 11.59 -17.69 -2.06
C ILE A 27 12.46 -17.02 -0.99
N PRO A 28 13.47 -17.72 -0.42
CA PRO A 28 14.40 -17.13 0.53
C PRO A 28 15.57 -16.40 -0.17
N ASP A 29 16.25 -15.53 0.58
CA ASP A 29 17.57 -15.04 0.18
C ASP A 29 18.68 -16.09 0.45
N ALA A 30 19.94 -15.72 0.16
CA ALA A 30 21.09 -16.60 0.36
C ALA A 30 21.34 -16.97 1.84
N ASP A 31 20.85 -16.15 2.77
CA ASP A 31 20.96 -16.38 4.22
C ASP A 31 19.75 -17.16 4.78
N GLY A 32 18.78 -17.51 3.94
CA GLY A 32 17.58 -18.26 4.28
C GLY A 32 16.42 -17.40 4.80
N ASN A 33 16.54 -16.06 4.72
CA ASN A 33 15.46 -15.17 5.11
C ASN A 33 14.34 -15.21 4.06
N ARG A 34 13.10 -15.36 4.50
CA ARG A 34 11.91 -15.43 3.64
C ARG A 34 11.17 -14.10 3.54
N THR A 35 11.46 -13.17 4.45
CA THR A 35 10.96 -11.79 4.44
C THR A 35 12.12 -10.84 4.19
N HIS A 36 11.92 -9.85 3.33
CA HIS A 36 12.97 -8.95 2.87
C HIS A 36 12.59 -7.51 3.20
N PRO A 37 13.39 -6.78 4.01
CA PRO A 37 13.09 -5.40 4.35
C PRO A 37 12.91 -4.52 3.11
N SER A 38 11.82 -3.75 3.06
CA SER A 38 11.53 -2.75 2.02
C SER A 38 12.36 -1.49 2.26
N VAL A 39 13.68 -1.66 2.30
CA VAL A 39 14.67 -0.63 2.62
C VAL A 39 15.69 -0.54 1.50
N VAL A 40 15.95 0.69 1.03
CA VAL A 40 16.91 0.98 -0.04
C VAL A 40 17.95 1.99 0.48
N SER A 41 19.22 1.67 0.40
CA SER A 41 20.32 2.55 0.81
C SER A 41 21.18 2.96 -0.40
N PHE A 42 21.30 4.26 -0.62
CA PHE A 42 22.03 4.86 -1.72
C PHE A 42 23.41 5.37 -1.24
N GLY A 43 24.47 4.87 -1.84
CA GLY A 43 25.84 5.36 -1.66
C GLY A 43 26.23 6.37 -2.74
N HIS A 44 27.31 7.15 -2.53
CA HIS A 44 27.84 8.02 -3.57
C HIS A 44 28.41 7.19 -4.74
N GLY A 45 27.79 7.32 -5.92
CA GLY A 45 28.28 6.67 -7.14
C GLY A 45 28.28 5.13 -7.11
N GLN A 46 27.51 4.52 -6.23
CA GLN A 46 27.36 3.08 -6.09
C GLN A 46 25.94 2.65 -6.38
N ASN A 47 25.76 1.42 -6.82
CA ASN A 47 24.43 0.83 -6.97
C ASN A 47 23.68 0.79 -5.62
N PRO A 48 22.38 1.03 -5.62
CA PRO A 48 21.58 0.96 -4.41
C PRO A 48 21.64 -0.44 -3.77
N ILE A 49 21.72 -0.47 -2.45
CA ILE A 49 21.69 -1.69 -1.64
C ILE A 49 20.28 -1.86 -1.09
N VAL A 50 19.69 -3.05 -1.19
CA VAL A 50 18.31 -3.35 -0.78
C VAL A 50 18.27 -4.43 0.30
N GLY A 51 17.22 -4.43 1.10
CA GLY A 51 16.91 -5.48 2.05
C GLY A 51 17.74 -5.44 3.33
N HIS A 52 18.08 -6.60 3.88
CA HIS A 52 18.80 -6.73 5.16
C HIS A 52 20.13 -5.97 5.19
N LYS A 53 20.87 -5.94 4.08
CA LYS A 53 22.11 -5.19 3.97
C LYS A 53 21.89 -3.68 4.09
N ALA A 54 20.79 -3.15 3.50
CA ALA A 54 20.42 -1.74 3.61
C ALA A 54 20.02 -1.36 5.04
N VAL A 55 19.33 -2.23 5.78
CA VAL A 55 19.02 -2.05 7.20
C VAL A 55 20.30 -1.87 8.02
N GLY A 56 21.35 -2.62 7.71
CA GLY A 56 22.68 -2.47 8.36
C GLY A 56 23.29 -1.08 8.16
N LEU A 57 22.95 -0.40 7.07
CA LEU A 57 23.48 0.93 6.72
C LEU A 57 22.66 2.10 7.29
N MET A 58 21.46 1.88 7.80
CA MET A 58 20.56 2.95 8.28
C MET A 58 21.23 3.89 9.29
N ASN A 59 22.03 3.35 10.23
CA ASN A 59 22.73 4.16 11.23
C ASN A 59 23.97 4.90 10.66
N LEU A 60 24.57 4.37 9.61
CA LEU A 60 25.79 4.93 8.97
C LEU A 60 25.41 5.97 7.91
N ASN A 61 24.29 5.76 7.23
CA ASN A 61 23.78 6.61 6.15
C ASN A 61 22.27 6.87 6.32
N PRO A 62 21.84 7.55 7.41
CA PRO A 62 20.41 7.73 7.69
C PRO A 62 19.69 8.58 6.64
N GLN A 63 20.36 9.57 6.04
CA GLN A 63 19.77 10.43 5.01
C GLN A 63 19.73 9.76 3.63
N GLY A 64 20.62 8.82 3.37
CA GLY A 64 20.67 8.07 2.12
C GLY A 64 19.96 6.71 2.19
N THR A 65 19.30 6.37 3.31
CA THR A 65 18.61 5.09 3.46
C THR A 65 17.10 5.33 3.61
N VAL A 66 16.37 4.92 2.59
CA VAL A 66 14.91 5.12 2.46
C VAL A 66 14.18 3.86 2.94
N TYR A 67 13.15 4.06 3.76
CA TYR A 67 12.26 3.02 4.27
C TYR A 67 10.84 3.59 4.43
N SER A 68 9.84 2.74 4.61
CA SER A 68 8.41 3.12 4.71
C SER A 68 7.90 3.96 3.53
N SER A 69 8.55 3.89 2.36
CA SER A 69 8.22 4.67 1.15
C SER A 69 6.81 4.37 0.61
N LYS A 70 6.28 3.16 0.86
CA LYS A 70 4.92 2.77 0.47
C LYS A 70 3.83 3.66 1.10
N ARG A 71 4.10 4.29 2.26
CA ARG A 71 3.18 5.27 2.87
C ARG A 71 3.07 6.59 2.09
N LEU A 72 4.05 6.87 1.24
CA LEU A 72 4.18 8.14 0.52
C LEU A 72 3.74 8.02 -0.94
N ILE A 73 3.81 6.82 -1.52
CA ILE A 73 3.57 6.58 -2.95
C ILE A 73 2.14 6.97 -3.35
N GLY A 74 2.00 7.62 -4.52
CA GLY A 74 0.71 8.01 -5.07
C GLY A 74 -0.04 9.10 -4.31
N ARG A 75 0.61 9.79 -3.36
CA ARG A 75 0.02 10.90 -2.59
C ARG A 75 0.43 12.24 -3.15
N ALA A 76 -0.34 13.29 -2.83
CA ALA A 76 0.03 14.66 -3.11
C ALA A 76 1.01 15.18 -2.04
N THR A 77 1.95 16.04 -2.44
CA THR A 77 3.00 16.59 -1.55
C THR A 77 2.43 17.41 -0.37
N ASP A 78 1.27 18.02 -0.56
CA ASP A 78 0.56 18.82 0.42
C ASP A 78 -0.42 18.03 1.31
N SER A 79 -0.51 16.71 1.12
CA SER A 79 -1.35 15.85 1.97
C SER A 79 -0.85 15.83 3.43
N GLU A 80 -1.78 15.64 4.38
CA GLU A 80 -1.43 15.59 5.81
C GLU A 80 -0.41 14.50 6.13
N GLU A 81 -0.49 13.37 5.44
CA GLU A 81 0.40 12.23 5.63
C GLU A 81 1.84 12.56 5.21
N ILE A 82 2.02 13.27 4.09
CA ILE A 82 3.34 13.74 3.65
C ILE A 82 3.89 14.78 4.63
N VAL A 83 3.07 15.74 5.08
CA VAL A 83 3.48 16.73 6.07
C VAL A 83 3.93 16.06 7.38
N ARG A 84 3.25 15.01 7.83
CA ARG A 84 3.66 14.20 9.00
C ARG A 84 4.97 13.45 8.72
N ALA A 85 5.10 12.82 7.55
CA ALA A 85 6.28 12.05 7.16
C ALA A 85 7.55 12.90 7.13
N VAL A 86 7.52 14.11 6.55
CA VAL A 86 8.65 15.07 6.53
C VAL A 86 9.28 15.28 7.91
N ASN A 87 8.47 15.27 8.97
CA ASN A 87 8.94 15.45 10.33
C ASN A 87 9.41 14.15 11.02
N SER A 88 9.05 12.98 10.48
CA SER A 88 9.31 11.68 11.13
C SER A 88 10.49 10.92 10.55
N VAL A 89 10.77 11.05 9.24
CA VAL A 89 11.86 10.33 8.58
C VAL A 89 13.18 11.13 8.59
N PRO A 90 14.35 10.46 8.45
CA PRO A 90 15.65 11.13 8.41
C PRO A 90 16.06 11.61 7.01
N TYR A 91 15.48 11.05 5.94
CA TYR A 91 15.75 11.40 4.56
C TYR A 91 14.90 12.61 4.10
N ASP A 92 15.33 13.27 3.04
CA ASP A 92 14.72 14.52 2.57
C ASP A 92 13.60 14.25 1.57
N ILE A 93 12.36 14.66 1.91
CA ILE A 93 11.18 14.58 1.04
C ILE A 93 11.01 15.95 0.38
N VAL A 94 10.99 15.99 -0.94
CA VAL A 94 10.87 17.20 -1.74
C VAL A 94 9.70 17.11 -2.72
N PRO A 95 9.09 18.24 -3.13
CA PRO A 95 8.03 18.23 -4.13
C PRO A 95 8.60 17.90 -5.53
N GLY A 96 7.88 17.10 -6.29
CA GLY A 96 8.11 16.86 -7.71
C GLY A 96 7.23 17.74 -8.61
N ASP A 97 7.34 17.54 -9.92
CA ASP A 97 6.72 18.38 -10.94
C ASP A 97 5.19 18.19 -11.02
N HIS A 98 4.69 17.02 -10.59
CA HIS A 98 3.26 16.65 -10.60
C HIS A 98 2.62 16.74 -9.19
N ASN A 99 3.14 17.60 -8.31
CA ASN A 99 2.76 17.64 -6.89
C ASN A 99 2.97 16.30 -6.17
N ASP A 100 3.85 15.44 -6.71
CA ASP A 100 4.25 14.16 -6.15
C ASP A 100 5.40 14.34 -5.14
N PRO A 101 5.43 13.61 -4.02
CA PRO A 101 6.58 13.60 -3.12
C PRO A 101 7.71 12.77 -3.73
N ARG A 102 8.91 13.35 -3.74
CA ARG A 102 10.14 12.69 -4.19
C ARG A 102 11.17 12.64 -3.06
N ILE A 103 12.12 11.76 -3.17
CA ILE A 103 13.19 11.58 -2.19
C ILE A 103 14.49 12.13 -2.75
N ARG A 104 15.04 13.16 -2.08
CA ARG A 104 16.38 13.65 -2.40
C ARG A 104 17.43 12.88 -1.62
N VAL A 105 18.35 12.24 -2.34
CA VAL A 105 19.52 11.60 -1.76
C VAL A 105 20.75 12.12 -2.50
N HIS A 106 21.66 12.77 -1.77
CA HIS A 106 22.83 13.45 -2.32
C HIS A 106 22.41 14.46 -3.41
N ASP A 107 22.92 14.32 -4.61
CA ASP A 107 22.65 15.23 -5.74
C ASP A 107 21.54 14.73 -6.67
N ARG A 108 20.89 13.60 -6.35
CA ARG A 108 19.81 13.00 -7.15
C ARG A 108 18.47 13.05 -6.41
N VAL A 109 17.41 13.26 -7.18
CA VAL A 109 16.02 13.19 -6.72
C VAL A 109 15.40 11.94 -7.35
N TYR A 110 14.85 11.07 -6.51
CA TYR A 110 14.22 9.81 -6.88
C TYR A 110 12.70 9.92 -6.74
N THR A 111 11.97 9.34 -7.67
CA THR A 111 10.53 9.12 -7.50
C THR A 111 10.27 7.98 -6.52
N LEU A 112 9.08 7.92 -5.95
CA LEU A 112 8.71 6.81 -5.05
C LEU A 112 8.52 5.50 -5.82
N GLN A 113 8.17 5.60 -7.10
CA GLN A 113 8.14 4.47 -8.03
C GLN A 113 9.53 3.88 -8.23
N GLU A 114 10.59 4.70 -8.42
CA GLU A 114 11.98 4.22 -8.49
C GLU A 114 12.40 3.52 -7.21
N ILE A 115 12.07 4.09 -6.03
CA ILE A 115 12.39 3.47 -4.74
C ILE A 115 11.76 2.08 -4.65
N SER A 116 10.48 1.97 -4.99
CA SER A 116 9.74 0.70 -5.00
C SER A 116 10.28 -0.26 -6.06
N ALA A 117 10.67 0.25 -7.22
CA ALA A 117 11.25 -0.56 -8.30
C ALA A 117 12.59 -1.20 -7.89
N HIS A 118 13.41 -0.53 -7.08
CA HIS A 118 14.61 -1.16 -6.52
C HIS A 118 14.29 -2.37 -5.64
N VAL A 119 13.24 -2.30 -4.82
CA VAL A 119 12.78 -3.44 -4.00
C VAL A 119 12.26 -4.56 -4.90
N LEU A 120 11.40 -4.25 -5.87
CA LEU A 120 10.84 -5.23 -6.80
C LEU A 120 11.91 -5.91 -7.65
N ARG A 121 12.90 -5.16 -8.13
CA ARG A 121 14.06 -5.70 -8.86
C ARG A 121 14.91 -6.63 -8.01
N TYR A 122 15.11 -6.29 -6.73
CA TYR A 122 15.80 -7.18 -5.79
C TYR A 122 15.05 -8.50 -5.62
N LEU A 123 13.73 -8.46 -5.41
CA LEU A 123 12.89 -9.65 -5.27
C LEU A 123 12.86 -10.50 -6.55
N ARG A 124 12.77 -9.85 -7.72
CA ARG A 124 12.91 -10.50 -9.01
C ARG A 124 14.23 -11.24 -9.13
N GLY A 125 15.35 -10.60 -8.76
CA GLY A 125 16.68 -11.22 -8.78
C GLY A 125 16.79 -12.43 -7.84
N LEU A 126 16.14 -12.39 -6.67
CA LEU A 126 16.05 -13.56 -5.79
C LEU A 126 15.30 -14.71 -6.48
N ALA A 127 14.19 -14.41 -7.16
CA ALA A 127 13.38 -15.39 -7.86
C ALA A 127 14.16 -16.00 -9.04
N GLU A 128 14.85 -15.20 -9.85
CA GLU A 128 15.68 -15.66 -10.96
C GLU A 128 16.82 -16.55 -10.48
N ASN A 129 17.49 -16.19 -9.39
CA ASN A 129 18.55 -17.01 -8.78
C ASN A 129 17.99 -18.36 -8.24
N TYR A 130 16.81 -18.33 -7.59
CA TYR A 130 16.17 -19.51 -7.04
C TYR A 130 15.68 -20.49 -8.11
N LEU A 131 15.12 -19.95 -9.20
CA LEU A 131 14.55 -20.73 -10.31
C LEU A 131 15.59 -21.15 -11.34
N GLY A 132 16.72 -20.41 -11.44
CA GLY A 132 17.76 -20.63 -12.45
C GLY A 132 17.38 -20.15 -13.85
N GLU A 133 16.31 -19.36 -13.99
CA GLU A 133 15.84 -18.79 -15.26
C GLU A 133 15.25 -17.38 -15.08
N PRO A 134 15.19 -16.57 -16.16
CA PRO A 134 14.64 -15.23 -16.11
C PRO A 134 13.16 -15.22 -15.70
N VAL A 135 12.76 -14.22 -14.90
CA VAL A 135 11.39 -13.97 -14.49
C VAL A 135 10.91 -12.66 -15.10
N GLN A 136 9.81 -12.74 -15.87
CA GLN A 136 9.24 -11.58 -16.55
C GLN A 136 7.88 -11.16 -16.00
N HIS A 137 7.09 -12.10 -15.47
CA HIS A 137 5.71 -11.87 -15.09
C HIS A 137 5.53 -11.85 -13.58
N ALA A 138 4.72 -10.92 -13.09
CA ALA A 138 4.41 -10.81 -11.67
C ALA A 138 2.96 -10.39 -11.41
N VAL A 139 2.41 -10.87 -10.29
CA VAL A 139 1.28 -10.27 -9.61
C VAL A 139 1.81 -9.56 -8.37
N ILE A 140 1.46 -8.28 -8.20
CA ILE A 140 1.94 -7.45 -7.08
C ILE A 140 0.74 -7.06 -6.22
N THR A 141 0.89 -7.10 -4.90
CA THR A 141 -0.19 -6.77 -3.98
C THR A 141 -0.14 -5.33 -3.51
N VAL A 142 -1.33 -4.81 -3.20
CA VAL A 142 -1.52 -3.49 -2.60
C VAL A 142 -2.54 -3.58 -1.46
N PRO A 143 -2.51 -2.69 -0.46
CA PRO A 143 -3.57 -2.56 0.52
C PRO A 143 -4.93 -2.40 -0.17
N ALA A 144 -5.98 -2.99 0.39
CA ALA A 144 -7.30 -2.93 -0.22
C ALA A 144 -7.81 -1.50 -0.35
N TYR A 145 -7.47 -0.63 0.60
CA TYR A 145 -7.90 0.76 0.67
C TYR A 145 -7.00 1.75 -0.11
N PHE A 146 -6.05 1.24 -0.92
CA PHE A 146 -5.28 2.10 -1.83
C PHE A 146 -6.20 2.75 -2.87
N ASN A 147 -6.01 4.07 -3.07
CA ASN A 147 -6.66 4.81 -4.14
C ASN A 147 -6.03 4.48 -5.51
N ASP A 148 -6.65 4.98 -6.58
CA ASP A 148 -6.22 4.74 -7.96
C ASP A 148 -4.77 5.20 -8.21
N ASN A 149 -4.40 6.39 -7.73
CA ASN A 149 -3.03 6.92 -7.87
C ASN A 149 -1.99 5.99 -7.26
N GLN A 150 -2.28 5.40 -6.09
CA GLN A 150 -1.37 4.49 -5.39
C GLN A 150 -1.26 3.13 -6.10
N ARG A 151 -2.35 2.62 -6.69
CA ARG A 151 -2.38 1.40 -7.50
C ARG A 151 -1.57 1.57 -8.78
N GLN A 152 -1.80 2.67 -9.51
CA GLN A 152 -1.06 2.98 -10.72
C GLN A 152 0.44 3.15 -10.43
N ALA A 153 0.81 3.90 -9.39
CA ALA A 153 2.21 4.07 -9.00
C ALA A 153 2.90 2.75 -8.61
N THR A 154 2.14 1.79 -8.04
CA THR A 154 2.67 0.45 -7.75
C THR A 154 2.87 -0.37 -9.04
N ARG A 155 1.95 -0.27 -10.00
CA ARG A 155 2.10 -0.87 -11.34
C ARG A 155 3.32 -0.32 -12.06
N ASP A 156 3.46 1.01 -12.10
CA ASP A 156 4.60 1.70 -12.72
C ASP A 156 5.93 1.25 -12.11
N ALA A 157 5.98 1.10 -10.78
CA ALA A 157 7.17 0.57 -10.10
C ALA A 157 7.52 -0.85 -10.57
N GLY A 158 6.53 -1.70 -10.84
CA GLY A 158 6.71 -3.04 -11.42
C GLY A 158 7.30 -2.96 -12.82
N GLU A 159 6.77 -2.08 -13.68
CA GLU A 159 7.25 -1.88 -15.05
C GLU A 159 8.67 -1.31 -15.08
N ILE A 160 8.99 -0.34 -14.20
CA ILE A 160 10.34 0.23 -14.02
C ILE A 160 11.31 -0.88 -13.57
N ALA A 161 10.88 -1.81 -12.69
CA ALA A 161 11.67 -2.96 -12.26
C ALA A 161 11.90 -4.00 -13.38
N GLY A 162 11.29 -3.80 -14.57
CA GLY A 162 11.39 -4.69 -15.73
C GLY A 162 10.48 -5.90 -15.66
N LEU A 163 9.43 -5.85 -14.82
CA LEU A 163 8.38 -6.87 -14.76
C LEU A 163 7.22 -6.51 -15.68
N GLU A 164 6.59 -7.51 -16.27
CA GLU A 164 5.26 -7.41 -16.83
C GLU A 164 4.25 -7.69 -15.71
N VAL A 165 3.57 -6.65 -15.25
CA VAL A 165 2.61 -6.74 -14.15
C VAL A 165 1.29 -7.30 -14.69
N LEU A 166 1.06 -8.60 -14.49
CA LEU A 166 -0.13 -9.29 -14.94
C LEU A 166 -1.38 -8.78 -14.24
N ARG A 167 -1.27 -8.46 -12.95
CA ARG A 167 -2.35 -7.91 -12.13
C ARG A 167 -1.82 -7.20 -10.90
N ILE A 168 -2.52 -6.14 -10.48
CA ILE A 168 -2.47 -5.61 -9.12
C ILE A 168 -3.63 -6.23 -8.35
N ILE A 169 -3.36 -6.85 -7.19
CA ILE A 169 -4.38 -7.53 -6.37
C ILE A 169 -4.36 -6.98 -4.94
N ASN A 170 -5.52 -6.93 -4.30
CA ASN A 170 -5.60 -6.50 -2.91
C ASN A 170 -4.98 -7.54 -1.96
N GLU A 171 -4.22 -7.08 -0.95
CA GLU A 171 -3.56 -7.93 0.06
C GLU A 171 -4.52 -8.91 0.74
N PRO A 172 -5.70 -8.48 1.26
CA PRO A 172 -6.66 -9.39 1.88
C PRO A 172 -7.26 -10.38 0.89
N THR A 173 -7.41 -10.00 -0.37
CA THR A 173 -7.90 -10.87 -1.43
C THR A 173 -6.88 -11.96 -1.75
N ALA A 174 -5.60 -11.60 -1.85
CA ALA A 174 -4.52 -12.59 -2.01
C ALA A 174 -4.45 -13.53 -0.80
N ALA A 175 -4.53 -13.01 0.43
CA ALA A 175 -4.52 -13.84 1.63
C ALA A 175 -5.66 -14.85 1.67
N SER A 176 -6.87 -14.44 1.22
CA SER A 176 -8.04 -15.32 1.17
C SER A 176 -7.87 -16.46 0.17
N LEU A 177 -7.23 -16.21 -0.99
CA LEU A 177 -6.89 -17.26 -1.96
C LEU A 177 -5.98 -18.33 -1.34
N ALA A 178 -4.94 -17.90 -0.62
CA ALA A 178 -4.04 -18.84 0.03
C ALA A 178 -4.71 -19.62 1.17
N TYR A 179 -5.65 -18.98 1.89
CA TYR A 179 -6.39 -19.62 2.99
C TYR A 179 -7.43 -20.61 2.50
N GLY A 180 -8.22 -20.27 1.48
CA GLY A 180 -9.41 -21.02 1.07
C GLY A 180 -9.19 -22.00 -0.08
N LEU A 181 -8.04 -21.97 -0.76
CA LEU A 181 -7.80 -22.79 -1.95
C LEU A 181 -7.94 -24.30 -1.67
N GLY A 182 -8.78 -24.96 -2.48
CA GLY A 182 -9.03 -26.40 -2.39
C GLY A 182 -9.86 -26.86 -1.18
N GLN A 183 -10.55 -25.93 -0.50
CA GLN A 183 -11.44 -26.22 0.62
C GLN A 183 -12.90 -25.97 0.20
N ASP A 184 -13.76 -26.97 0.41
CA ASP A 184 -15.21 -26.83 0.15
C ASP A 184 -15.85 -26.11 1.35
N ARG A 185 -15.89 -24.79 1.29
CA ARG A 185 -16.41 -23.89 2.34
C ARG A 185 -17.54 -23.01 1.78
N ASP A 186 -18.52 -22.70 2.62
CA ASP A 186 -19.50 -21.63 2.41
C ASP A 186 -19.60 -20.83 3.72
N GLU A 187 -18.77 -19.78 3.82
CA GLU A 187 -18.67 -18.98 5.05
C GLU A 187 -18.27 -17.53 4.76
N TYR A 188 -18.55 -16.65 5.70
CA TYR A 188 -17.95 -15.33 5.74
C TYR A 188 -16.58 -15.40 6.42
N ALA A 189 -15.58 -14.82 5.77
CA ALA A 189 -14.24 -14.68 6.33
C ALA A 189 -13.92 -13.19 6.55
N ALA A 190 -13.31 -12.87 7.69
CA ALA A 190 -12.72 -11.57 7.94
C ALA A 190 -11.20 -11.69 7.78
N VAL A 191 -10.62 -10.90 6.89
CA VAL A 191 -9.17 -10.75 6.76
C VAL A 191 -8.76 -9.45 7.44
N TYR A 192 -8.12 -9.58 8.60
CA TYR A 192 -7.61 -8.49 9.41
C TYR A 192 -6.13 -8.31 9.12
N ASP A 193 -5.79 -7.30 8.32
CA ASP A 193 -4.43 -7.02 7.88
C ASP A 193 -3.88 -5.78 8.59
N LEU A 194 -3.00 -5.99 9.57
CA LEU A 194 -2.26 -4.93 10.25
C LEU A 194 -0.77 -5.07 9.97
N GLY A 195 -0.34 -4.31 8.97
CA GLY A 195 1.04 -4.26 8.52
C GLY A 195 1.91 -3.25 9.26
N GLY A 196 3.04 -2.89 8.64
CA GLY A 196 3.93 -1.86 9.18
C GLY A 196 3.40 -0.45 9.01
N GLY A 197 2.58 -0.19 7.99
CA GLY A 197 2.14 1.17 7.63
C GLY A 197 0.64 1.36 7.45
N THR A 198 -0.09 0.28 7.17
CA THR A 198 -1.52 0.31 6.85
C THR A 198 -2.28 -0.69 7.70
N PHE A 199 -3.55 -0.41 7.89
CA PHE A 199 -4.54 -1.33 8.42
C PHE A 199 -5.67 -1.49 7.42
N ASP A 200 -6.00 -2.73 7.06
CA ASP A 200 -7.12 -3.08 6.22
C ASP A 200 -7.94 -4.19 6.86
N ILE A 201 -9.26 -4.12 6.70
CA ILE A 201 -10.19 -5.20 7.02
C ILE A 201 -11.07 -5.46 5.82
N SER A 202 -11.13 -6.71 5.38
CA SER A 202 -12.04 -7.13 4.31
C SER A 202 -12.93 -8.26 4.80
N ILE A 203 -14.22 -8.14 4.50
CA ILE A 203 -15.21 -9.18 4.72
C ILE A 203 -15.45 -9.86 3.37
N LEU A 204 -15.13 -11.14 3.30
CA LEU A 204 -15.29 -11.96 2.11
C LEU A 204 -16.36 -13.02 2.33
N ARG A 205 -17.00 -13.44 1.25
CA ARG A 205 -17.77 -14.67 1.18
C ARG A 205 -16.98 -15.70 0.37
N ILE A 206 -16.70 -16.82 0.97
CA ILE A 206 -16.01 -17.95 0.34
C ILE A 206 -17.08 -19.00 0.03
N MET A 207 -17.19 -19.40 -1.25
CA MET A 207 -18.17 -20.39 -1.74
C MET A 207 -17.43 -21.39 -2.64
N GLY A 208 -16.80 -22.41 -2.05
CA GLY A 208 -15.91 -23.30 -2.77
C GLY A 208 -14.75 -22.55 -3.44
N ASP A 209 -14.69 -22.58 -4.77
CA ASP A 209 -13.65 -21.88 -5.55
C ASP A 209 -13.99 -20.42 -5.90
N VAL A 210 -15.10 -19.87 -5.35
CA VAL A 210 -15.50 -18.46 -5.55
C VAL A 210 -15.16 -17.66 -4.30
N PHE A 211 -14.37 -16.60 -4.48
CA PHE A 211 -13.96 -15.63 -3.46
C PHE A 211 -14.56 -14.27 -3.81
N GLU A 212 -15.56 -13.86 -3.07
CA GLU A 212 -16.25 -12.58 -3.25
C GLU A 212 -15.95 -11.65 -2.10
N VAL A 213 -15.30 -10.50 -2.38
CA VAL A 213 -15.17 -9.42 -1.40
C VAL A 213 -16.53 -8.73 -1.29
N VAL A 214 -17.12 -8.75 -0.10
CA VAL A 214 -18.42 -8.13 0.19
C VAL A 214 -18.25 -6.67 0.58
N SER A 215 -17.23 -6.40 1.39
CA SER A 215 -16.86 -5.05 1.79
C SER A 215 -15.40 -4.97 2.19
N THR A 216 -14.84 -3.77 2.07
CA THR A 216 -13.52 -3.43 2.58
C THR A 216 -13.54 -2.06 3.25
N ALA A 217 -12.74 -1.90 4.30
CA ALA A 217 -12.44 -0.62 4.93
C ALA A 217 -10.98 -0.61 5.36
N GLY A 218 -10.38 0.57 5.49
CA GLY A 218 -8.97 0.64 5.83
C GLY A 218 -8.54 2.01 6.30
N ASP A 219 -7.35 2.04 6.86
CA ASP A 219 -6.64 3.23 7.28
C ASP A 219 -5.21 3.16 6.75
N THR A 220 -4.93 3.94 5.72
CA THR A 220 -3.64 3.95 5.02
C THR A 220 -2.52 4.64 5.80
N TYR A 221 -2.81 5.04 7.05
CA TYR A 221 -1.83 5.64 7.97
C TYR A 221 -2.00 5.11 9.41
N LEU A 222 -2.19 3.78 9.53
CA LEU A 222 -2.26 3.05 10.79
C LEU A 222 -1.51 1.73 10.65
N GLY A 223 -0.40 1.56 11.37
CA GLY A 223 0.39 0.33 11.33
C GLY A 223 1.53 0.35 12.33
N GLY A 224 2.42 -0.64 12.24
CA GLY A 224 3.55 -0.83 13.16
C GLY A 224 4.40 0.41 13.39
N ASP A 225 4.56 1.27 12.37
CA ASP A 225 5.27 2.54 12.47
C ASP A 225 4.63 3.50 13.47
N ASP A 226 3.30 3.46 13.61
CA ASP A 226 2.56 4.32 14.55
C ASP A 226 2.67 3.78 15.98
N PHE A 227 2.71 2.45 16.12
CA PHE A 227 3.01 1.81 17.42
C PHE A 227 4.44 2.12 17.86
N ASP A 228 5.42 2.10 16.95
CA ASP A 228 6.81 2.51 17.25
C ASP A 228 6.86 3.97 17.65
N GLN A 229 6.14 4.85 16.96
CA GLN A 229 6.07 6.27 17.29
C GLN A 229 5.48 6.51 18.68
N ALA A 230 4.43 5.76 19.06
CA ALA A 230 3.84 5.86 20.39
C ALA A 230 4.85 5.47 21.49
N VAL A 231 5.67 4.44 21.27
CA VAL A 231 6.77 4.07 22.19
C VAL A 231 7.86 5.12 22.17
N MET A 232 8.21 5.70 21.01
CA MET A 232 9.17 6.81 20.93
C MET A 232 8.70 8.03 21.72
N ASP A 233 7.41 8.39 21.63
CA ASP A 233 6.83 9.51 22.38
C ASP A 233 6.88 9.25 23.89
N TYR A 234 6.62 8.01 24.32
CA TYR A 234 6.84 7.60 25.70
C TYR A 234 8.30 7.76 26.13
N MET A 235 9.27 7.32 25.32
CA MET A 235 10.69 7.49 25.60
C MET A 235 11.07 8.98 25.69
N LEU A 236 10.59 9.80 24.74
CA LEU A 236 10.84 11.25 24.74
C LEU A 236 10.32 11.94 26.00
N ALA A 237 9.13 11.55 26.47
CA ALA A 237 8.55 12.11 27.70
C ALA A 237 9.40 11.86 28.96
N HIS A 238 10.29 10.86 28.93
CA HIS A 238 11.25 10.57 30.00
C HIS A 238 12.58 11.33 29.90
N LEU A 239 12.75 12.16 28.87
CA LEU A 239 13.92 13.01 28.67
C LEU A 239 13.63 14.46 29.12
N SER A 240 14.67 15.18 29.54
CA SER A 240 14.57 16.62 29.79
C SER A 240 14.24 17.35 28.46
N GLU A 241 13.63 18.54 28.55
CA GLU A 241 13.30 19.36 27.36
C GLU A 241 14.53 19.63 26.47
N GLU A 242 15.71 19.82 27.07
CA GLU A 242 16.95 20.01 26.33
C GLU A 242 17.31 18.77 25.51
N TYR A 243 17.22 17.58 26.11
CA TYR A 243 17.50 16.31 25.42
C TYR A 243 16.44 15.98 24.37
N GLN A 244 15.17 16.28 24.63
CA GLN A 244 14.12 16.16 23.61
C GLN A 244 14.43 17.03 22.38
N ARG A 245 14.88 18.28 22.58
CA ARG A 245 15.27 19.17 21.47
C ARG A 245 16.46 18.60 20.67
N GLN A 246 17.46 18.03 21.35
CA GLN A 246 18.60 17.39 20.68
C GLN A 246 18.15 16.21 19.82
N VAL A 247 17.29 15.31 20.34
CA VAL A 247 16.77 14.17 19.59
C VAL A 247 15.99 14.63 18.36
N ARG A 248 15.07 15.60 18.53
CA ARG A 248 14.26 16.11 17.40
C ARG A 248 15.09 16.72 16.28
N ARG A 249 16.26 17.32 16.59
CA ARG A 249 17.16 17.93 15.61
C ARG A 249 18.13 16.93 14.97
N SER A 250 18.34 15.77 15.56
CA SER A 250 19.30 14.77 15.08
C SER A 250 18.60 13.61 14.37
N PRO A 251 18.70 13.49 13.02
CA PRO A 251 18.18 12.34 12.29
C PRO A 251 18.69 11.00 12.82
N SER A 252 20.00 10.94 13.16
CA SER A 252 20.61 9.74 13.74
C SER A 252 20.03 9.38 15.11
N ALA A 253 19.79 10.36 15.99
CA ALA A 253 19.17 10.10 17.30
C ALA A 253 17.72 9.61 17.17
N ARG A 254 16.94 10.22 16.26
CA ARG A 254 15.57 9.76 15.96
C ARG A 254 15.56 8.31 15.47
N LEU A 255 16.44 7.97 14.53
CA LEU A 255 16.56 6.62 14.02
C LEU A 255 16.96 5.60 15.09
N LYS A 256 17.93 5.94 15.95
CA LYS A 256 18.32 5.10 17.10
C LYS A 256 17.14 4.84 18.03
N MET A 257 16.36 5.88 18.37
CA MET A 257 15.16 5.74 19.20
C MET A 257 14.09 4.88 18.55
N ARG A 258 13.82 5.10 17.26
CA ARG A 258 12.83 4.30 16.51
C ARG A 258 13.20 2.82 16.54
N ARG A 259 14.45 2.46 16.22
CA ARG A 259 14.90 1.06 16.27
C ARG A 259 14.78 0.44 17.67
N ALA A 260 15.07 1.22 18.71
CA ALA A 260 14.90 0.76 20.09
C ALA A 260 13.42 0.58 20.47
N ALA A 261 12.54 1.46 19.98
CA ALA A 261 11.09 1.36 20.14
C ALA A 261 10.53 0.13 19.41
N GLU A 262 10.93 -0.08 18.16
CA GLU A 262 10.54 -1.27 17.38
C GLU A 262 11.00 -2.57 18.05
N GLN A 263 12.25 -2.60 18.55
CA GLN A 263 12.75 -3.77 19.26
C GLN A 263 11.97 -4.03 20.55
N ALA A 264 11.69 -2.98 21.33
CA ALA A 264 10.90 -3.11 22.55
C ALA A 264 9.47 -3.61 22.27
N LYS A 265 8.83 -3.11 21.20
CA LYS A 265 7.53 -3.61 20.71
C LYS A 265 7.56 -5.10 20.41
N ARG A 266 8.61 -5.56 19.71
CA ARG A 266 8.79 -6.99 19.36
C ARG A 266 9.03 -7.83 20.61
N ASP A 267 9.94 -7.41 21.46
CA ASP A 267 10.27 -8.13 22.72
C ASP A 267 9.02 -8.36 23.58
N LEU A 268 8.17 -7.32 23.71
CA LEU A 268 6.96 -7.37 24.54
C LEU A 268 5.87 -8.30 24.00
N SER A 269 6.01 -8.84 22.80
CA SER A 269 5.17 -9.97 22.32
C SER A 269 5.55 -11.27 23.03
N ASP A 270 6.82 -11.44 23.45
CA ASP A 270 7.34 -12.68 24.05
C ASP A 270 7.53 -12.55 25.57
N VAL A 271 7.94 -11.36 26.06
CA VAL A 271 8.25 -11.14 27.48
C VAL A 271 7.32 -10.11 28.12
N GLU A 272 7.20 -10.15 29.46
CA GLU A 272 6.36 -9.21 30.22
C GLU A 272 7.00 -7.83 30.43
N GLU A 273 8.33 -7.76 30.38
CA GLU A 273 9.11 -6.54 30.55
C GLU A 273 10.36 -6.58 29.69
N THR A 274 10.69 -5.45 29.04
CA THR A 274 11.94 -5.28 28.30
C THR A 274 12.68 -4.03 28.78
N ARG A 275 14.01 -4.03 28.61
CA ARG A 275 14.86 -2.88 28.91
C ARG A 275 15.26 -2.17 27.63
N ILE A 276 14.73 -0.98 27.43
CA ILE A 276 15.11 -0.11 26.32
C ILE A 276 16.44 0.57 26.66
N LYS A 277 17.45 0.40 25.79
CA LYS A 277 18.75 1.07 25.92
C LYS A 277 19.15 1.69 24.58
N VAL A 278 19.49 3.00 24.60
CA VAL A 278 19.97 3.72 23.41
C VAL A 278 21.27 4.43 23.78
N ASP A 279 22.39 3.88 23.34
CA ASP A 279 23.72 4.44 23.62
C ASP A 279 24.01 5.66 22.74
N GLY A 280 24.66 6.67 23.31
CA GLY A 280 25.05 7.88 22.60
C GLY A 280 23.89 8.62 21.96
N LEU A 281 22.76 8.73 22.69
CA LEU A 281 21.53 9.35 22.17
C LEU A 281 21.63 10.88 22.11
N VAL A 282 22.12 11.48 23.19
CA VAL A 282 22.24 12.93 23.39
C VAL A 282 23.60 13.29 23.99
N LYS A 283 23.92 14.59 24.08
CA LYS A 283 25.13 15.07 24.74
C LYS A 283 24.77 15.96 25.92
N ASP A 284 25.51 15.82 27.01
CA ASP A 284 25.39 16.71 28.16
C ASP A 284 26.05 18.09 27.88
N GLU A 285 25.96 19.01 28.86
CA GLU A 285 26.52 20.37 28.78
C GLU A 285 28.05 20.37 28.56
N ARG A 286 28.75 19.28 28.88
CA ARG A 286 30.18 19.11 28.70
C ARG A 286 30.52 18.42 27.38
N GLY A 287 29.50 18.02 26.56
CA GLY A 287 29.66 17.36 25.28
C GLY A 287 29.85 15.83 25.39
N TYR A 288 29.71 15.22 26.57
CA TYR A 288 29.79 13.77 26.72
C TYR A 288 28.49 13.10 26.32
N GLU A 289 28.61 12.00 25.58
CA GLU A 289 27.48 11.20 25.16
C GLU A 289 26.74 10.58 26.36
N GLN A 290 25.43 10.72 26.36
CA GLN A 290 24.52 10.17 27.33
C GLN A 290 23.64 9.10 26.68
N ALA A 291 23.42 8.01 27.41
CA ALA A 291 22.51 6.95 26.99
C ALA A 291 21.12 7.17 27.58
N PHE A 292 20.10 6.81 26.81
CA PHE A 292 18.75 6.61 27.37
C PHE A 292 18.64 5.17 27.88
N THR A 293 18.04 5.00 29.04
CA THR A 293 17.70 3.69 29.58
C THR A 293 16.38 3.77 30.33
N SER A 294 15.43 2.88 30.01
CA SER A 294 14.15 2.74 30.69
C SER A 294 13.70 1.28 30.65
N ALA A 295 12.96 0.84 31.63
CA ALA A 295 12.18 -0.40 31.56
C ALA A 295 10.79 -0.07 30.98
N LEU A 296 10.27 -0.99 30.19
CA LEU A 296 8.90 -0.91 29.66
C LEU A 296 8.22 -2.27 29.86
N THR A 297 7.13 -2.28 30.63
CA THR A 297 6.33 -3.48 30.83
C THR A 297 5.28 -3.61 29.76
N ARG A 298 4.81 -4.86 29.49
CA ARG A 298 3.71 -5.14 28.55
C ARG A 298 2.43 -4.38 28.94
N ILE A 299 2.14 -4.24 30.23
CA ILE A 299 0.98 -3.47 30.71
C ILE A 299 1.09 -2.00 30.30
N GLN A 300 2.27 -1.39 30.48
CA GLN A 300 2.50 0.00 30.09
C GLN A 300 2.42 0.16 28.55
N TYR A 301 3.05 -0.76 27.82
CA TYR A 301 2.97 -0.79 26.36
C TYR A 301 1.51 -0.87 25.89
N ASN A 302 0.72 -1.81 26.44
CA ASN A 302 -0.68 -1.96 26.09
C ASN A 302 -1.48 -0.67 26.34
N GLN A 303 -1.21 0.05 27.44
CA GLN A 303 -1.84 1.34 27.72
C GLN A 303 -1.45 2.41 26.70
N ILE A 304 -0.17 2.46 26.30
CA ILE A 304 0.34 3.41 25.30
C ILE A 304 -0.32 3.20 23.95
N VAL A 305 -0.45 1.94 23.49
CA VAL A 305 -0.94 1.63 22.13
C VAL A 305 -2.44 1.39 22.05
N PHE A 306 -3.14 1.32 23.17
CA PHE A 306 -4.58 1.06 23.21
C PHE A 306 -5.42 1.98 22.29
N PRO A 307 -5.13 3.30 22.17
CA PRO A 307 -5.86 4.17 21.23
C PRO A 307 -5.72 3.73 19.78
N LEU A 308 -4.55 3.20 19.39
CA LEU A 308 -4.31 2.68 18.04
C LEU A 308 -5.08 1.37 17.80
N VAL A 309 -5.08 0.48 18.79
CA VAL A 309 -5.85 -0.78 18.74
C VAL A 309 -7.35 -0.48 18.62
N LYS A 310 -7.88 0.47 19.41
CA LYS A 310 -9.28 0.89 19.32
C LYS A 310 -9.65 1.40 17.92
N ARG A 311 -8.76 2.17 17.30
CA ARG A 311 -8.96 2.72 15.95
C ARG A 311 -9.11 1.61 14.91
N THR A 312 -8.43 0.47 15.05
CA THR A 312 -8.64 -0.67 14.13
C THR A 312 -10.06 -1.23 14.22
N PHE A 313 -10.67 -1.26 15.41
CA PHE A 313 -12.04 -1.75 15.56
C PHE A 313 -13.10 -0.77 15.04
N GLU A 314 -12.84 0.53 15.09
CA GLU A 314 -13.71 1.52 14.45
C GLU A 314 -13.78 1.27 12.93
N VAL A 315 -12.66 0.89 12.31
CA VAL A 315 -12.61 0.48 10.90
C VAL A 315 -13.28 -0.90 10.67
N CYS A 316 -13.14 -1.84 11.61
CA CYS A 316 -13.85 -3.12 11.55
C CYS A 316 -15.37 -2.93 11.57
N ASP A 317 -15.89 -2.04 12.45
CA ASP A 317 -17.30 -1.72 12.53
C ASP A 317 -17.85 -1.16 11.20
N GLU A 318 -17.04 -0.35 10.51
CA GLU A 318 -17.38 0.21 9.19
C GLU A 318 -17.52 -0.90 8.13
N ALA A 319 -16.53 -1.82 8.05
CA ALA A 319 -16.58 -2.93 7.10
C ALA A 319 -17.75 -3.89 7.37
N LEU A 320 -17.96 -4.27 8.63
CA LEU A 320 -19.06 -5.15 9.03
C LEU A 320 -20.43 -4.53 8.73
N THR A 321 -20.59 -3.22 9.01
CA THR A 321 -21.80 -2.47 8.70
C THR A 321 -22.09 -2.48 7.20
N ALA A 322 -21.07 -2.24 6.37
CA ALA A 322 -21.19 -2.26 4.91
C ALA A 322 -21.53 -3.65 4.38
N ALA A 323 -20.94 -4.71 4.96
CA ALA A 323 -21.26 -6.11 4.66
C ALA A 323 -22.62 -6.56 5.20
N ARG A 324 -23.27 -5.77 6.05
CA ARG A 324 -24.48 -6.14 6.81
C ARG A 324 -24.28 -7.40 7.67
N CYS A 325 -23.07 -7.56 8.21
CA CYS A 325 -22.67 -8.65 9.09
C CYS A 325 -22.42 -8.12 10.51
N THR A 326 -22.49 -9.02 11.47
CA THR A 326 -22.00 -8.82 12.84
C THR A 326 -20.72 -9.62 13.05
N PRO A 327 -19.89 -9.34 14.08
CA PRO A 327 -18.72 -10.17 14.39
C PRO A 327 -19.06 -11.67 14.51
N GLY A 328 -20.25 -12.01 15.00
CA GLY A 328 -20.70 -13.39 15.17
C GLY A 328 -21.03 -14.13 13.85
N ASP A 329 -21.27 -13.41 12.76
CA ASP A 329 -21.52 -14.01 11.44
C ASP A 329 -20.24 -14.46 10.73
N ILE A 330 -19.07 -14.02 11.23
CA ILE A 330 -17.76 -14.36 10.64
C ILE A 330 -17.41 -15.82 10.97
N GLY A 331 -17.29 -16.66 9.94
CA GLY A 331 -16.93 -18.07 10.03
C GLY A 331 -15.42 -18.31 10.17
N ALA A 332 -14.60 -17.47 9.55
CA ALA A 332 -13.13 -17.56 9.60
C ALA A 332 -12.51 -16.19 9.85
N LEU A 333 -11.45 -16.17 10.66
CA LEU A 333 -10.66 -14.97 10.96
C LEU A 333 -9.23 -15.19 10.49
N VAL A 334 -8.80 -14.49 9.45
CA VAL A 334 -7.46 -14.57 8.87
C VAL A 334 -6.66 -13.35 9.31
N MET A 335 -5.58 -13.58 10.03
CA MET A 335 -4.68 -12.53 10.51
C MET A 335 -3.51 -12.37 9.53
N VAL A 336 -3.27 -11.15 9.07
CA VAL A 336 -2.25 -10.78 8.09
C VAL A 336 -1.43 -9.61 8.60
N GLY A 337 -0.17 -9.53 8.15
CA GLY A 337 0.75 -8.47 8.53
C GLY A 337 1.48 -8.72 9.85
N GLY A 338 2.73 -8.24 9.94
CA GLY A 338 3.63 -8.52 11.04
C GLY A 338 3.15 -8.03 12.42
N MET A 339 2.30 -6.99 12.47
CA MET A 339 1.74 -6.48 13.72
C MET A 339 0.72 -7.43 14.37
N THR A 340 0.12 -8.33 13.60
CA THR A 340 -0.80 -9.35 14.14
C THR A 340 -0.11 -10.40 15.02
N ARG A 341 1.23 -10.41 15.05
CA ARG A 341 2.01 -11.21 16.01
C ARG A 341 2.00 -10.64 17.42
N SER A 342 1.63 -9.37 17.59
CA SER A 342 1.56 -8.72 18.91
C SER A 342 0.40 -9.30 19.74
N LEU A 343 0.69 -9.71 20.98
CA LEU A 343 -0.31 -10.32 21.87
C LEU A 343 -1.52 -9.42 22.11
N ILE A 344 -1.31 -8.10 22.29
CA ILE A 344 -2.44 -7.18 22.48
C ILE A 344 -3.39 -7.19 21.28
N ILE A 345 -2.85 -7.33 20.04
CA ILE A 345 -3.66 -7.40 18.83
C ILE A 345 -4.41 -8.73 18.78
N GLN A 346 -3.73 -9.85 19.02
CA GLN A 346 -4.35 -11.18 19.02
C GLN A 346 -5.50 -11.26 20.00
N GLU A 347 -5.26 -10.92 21.27
CA GLU A 347 -6.27 -10.93 22.33
C GLU A 347 -7.44 -9.98 22.03
N ALA A 348 -7.16 -8.78 21.51
CA ALA A 348 -8.19 -7.80 21.20
C ALA A 348 -9.07 -8.26 20.02
N VAL A 349 -8.48 -8.81 18.96
CA VAL A 349 -9.18 -9.29 17.76
C VAL A 349 -9.99 -10.54 18.10
N GLU A 350 -9.43 -11.49 18.87
CA GLU A 350 -10.15 -12.67 19.35
C GLU A 350 -11.37 -12.29 20.19
N ASN A 351 -11.19 -11.34 21.13
CA ASN A 351 -12.31 -10.85 21.94
C ASN A 351 -13.38 -10.14 21.10
N TYR A 352 -12.97 -9.36 20.10
CA TYR A 352 -13.90 -8.61 19.24
C TYR A 352 -14.75 -9.53 18.35
N PHE A 353 -14.14 -10.51 17.71
CA PHE A 353 -14.82 -11.46 16.83
C PHE A 353 -15.40 -12.67 17.57
N GLY A 354 -15.03 -12.87 18.85
CA GLY A 354 -15.44 -14.04 19.64
C GLY A 354 -14.92 -15.36 19.06
N ARG A 355 -13.78 -15.32 18.37
CA ARG A 355 -13.22 -16.44 17.60
C ARG A 355 -11.71 -16.40 17.56
N GLU A 356 -11.08 -17.58 17.66
CA GLU A 356 -9.64 -17.73 17.45
C GLU A 356 -9.28 -17.51 15.97
N PRO A 357 -8.11 -16.90 15.68
CA PRO A 357 -7.58 -16.80 14.32
C PRO A 357 -7.36 -18.16 13.68
N ALA A 358 -7.45 -18.22 12.35
CA ALA A 358 -7.22 -19.42 11.57
C ALA A 358 -5.80 -19.97 11.76
N ILE A 359 -5.70 -21.27 12.08
CA ILE A 359 -4.43 -21.94 12.32
C ILE A 359 -3.77 -22.31 10.98
N GLY A 360 -2.43 -22.25 10.94
CA GLY A 360 -1.63 -22.70 9.78
C GLY A 360 -1.38 -21.63 8.73
N VAL A 361 -1.85 -20.41 8.96
CA VAL A 361 -1.56 -19.25 8.11
C VAL A 361 -0.35 -18.51 8.69
N ASN A 362 0.71 -18.35 7.90
CA ASN A 362 1.81 -17.46 8.28
C ASN A 362 1.46 -16.03 7.85
N PRO A 363 1.22 -15.09 8.81
CA PRO A 363 0.76 -13.75 8.50
C PRO A 363 1.74 -12.91 7.67
N ASP A 364 3.03 -13.28 7.65
CA ASP A 364 4.04 -12.58 6.85
C ASP A 364 4.16 -13.12 5.41
N GLU A 365 3.61 -14.29 5.10
CA GLU A 365 3.83 -14.99 3.83
C GLU A 365 2.56 -15.21 3.02
N VAL A 366 1.42 -15.27 3.69
CA VAL A 366 0.13 -15.67 3.10
C VAL A 366 -0.26 -14.81 1.90
N VAL A 367 0.05 -13.52 1.93
CA VAL A 367 -0.26 -12.56 0.86
C VAL A 367 0.54 -12.89 -0.41
N SER A 368 1.85 -13.09 -0.29
CA SER A 368 2.70 -13.44 -1.43
C SER A 368 2.34 -14.80 -2.03
N VAL A 369 1.95 -15.76 -1.18
CA VAL A 369 1.47 -17.08 -1.61
C VAL A 369 0.18 -16.94 -2.44
N GLY A 370 -0.79 -16.17 -1.97
CA GLY A 370 -2.02 -15.89 -2.73
C GLY A 370 -1.76 -15.15 -4.03
N ALA A 371 -0.85 -14.19 -4.03
CA ALA A 371 -0.41 -13.50 -5.24
C ALA A 371 0.25 -14.47 -6.25
N ALA A 372 1.04 -15.46 -5.78
CA ALA A 372 1.65 -16.47 -6.64
C ALA A 372 0.61 -17.43 -7.24
N ILE A 373 -0.42 -17.79 -6.47
CA ILE A 373 -1.56 -18.58 -6.99
C ILE A 373 -2.25 -17.82 -8.11
N GLN A 374 -2.51 -16.54 -7.91
CA GLN A 374 -3.14 -15.69 -8.94
C GLN A 374 -2.23 -15.52 -10.18
N ALA A 375 -0.91 -15.38 -9.97
CA ALA A 375 0.07 -15.26 -11.05
C ALA A 375 0.08 -16.50 -11.94
N GLU A 376 0.07 -17.69 -11.35
CA GLU A 376 0.00 -18.98 -12.06
C GLU A 376 -1.30 -19.12 -12.85
N ASN A 377 -2.45 -18.75 -12.23
CA ASN A 377 -3.74 -18.80 -12.90
C ASN A 377 -3.79 -17.90 -14.15
N LEU A 378 -3.28 -16.65 -14.05
CA LEU A 378 -3.25 -15.71 -15.16
C LEU A 378 -2.30 -16.17 -16.27
N LEU A 379 -1.11 -16.64 -15.92
CA LEU A 379 -0.13 -17.14 -16.87
C LEU A 379 -0.67 -18.38 -17.61
N GLY A 380 -1.31 -19.32 -16.89
CA GLY A 380 -1.95 -20.49 -17.48
C GLY A 380 -3.06 -20.14 -18.46
N ALA A 381 -3.88 -19.14 -18.15
CA ALA A 381 -4.93 -18.64 -19.03
C ALA A 381 -4.35 -18.01 -20.32
N MET A 382 -3.27 -17.22 -20.23
CA MET A 382 -2.58 -16.63 -21.39
C MET A 382 -2.00 -17.69 -22.32
N GLN A 383 -1.53 -18.82 -21.78
CA GLN A 383 -0.92 -19.90 -22.55
C GLN A 383 -1.95 -20.90 -23.11
N GLY A 384 -3.23 -20.73 -22.81
CA GLY A 384 -4.30 -21.65 -23.24
C GLY A 384 -4.16 -23.06 -22.63
N SER A 385 -3.39 -23.22 -21.57
CA SER A 385 -3.04 -24.53 -21.00
C SER A 385 -4.16 -25.14 -20.13
N GLY A 386 -5.26 -24.41 -19.88
CA GLY A 386 -6.39 -24.88 -19.07
C GLY A 386 -6.03 -25.25 -17.60
N GLY A 387 -4.81 -24.95 -17.19
CA GLY A 387 -4.22 -25.38 -15.93
C GLY A 387 -4.49 -24.46 -14.74
N GLY A 388 -5.38 -23.50 -14.86
CA GLY A 388 -5.78 -22.67 -13.73
C GLY A 388 -6.62 -23.46 -12.71
N THR A 389 -6.52 -23.11 -11.44
CA THR A 389 -7.29 -23.75 -10.33
C THR A 389 -8.81 -23.57 -10.46
N GLY A 390 -9.29 -22.88 -11.51
CA GLY A 390 -10.72 -22.58 -11.71
C GLY A 390 -11.28 -21.53 -10.73
N THR A 391 -10.42 -20.93 -9.93
CA THR A 391 -10.79 -19.97 -8.88
C THR A 391 -11.32 -18.67 -9.50
N LEU A 392 -12.53 -18.27 -9.08
CA LEU A 392 -13.14 -16.99 -9.43
C LEU A 392 -12.95 -16.00 -8.29
N LEU A 393 -12.33 -14.87 -8.60
CA LEU A 393 -12.12 -13.77 -7.68
C LEU A 393 -12.97 -12.57 -8.09
N ILE A 394 -13.79 -12.08 -7.17
CA ILE A 394 -14.60 -10.87 -7.33
C ILE A 394 -14.16 -9.89 -6.25
N ASP A 395 -13.53 -8.80 -6.69
CA ASP A 395 -13.06 -7.74 -5.79
C ASP A 395 -13.98 -6.53 -5.85
N VAL A 396 -13.78 -5.52 -5.01
CA VAL A 396 -14.61 -4.31 -4.93
C VAL A 396 -13.77 -3.03 -4.92
N THR A 397 -14.36 -1.93 -5.40
CA THR A 397 -13.76 -0.60 -5.23
C THR A 397 -13.81 -0.15 -3.77
N PRO A 398 -12.70 0.33 -3.18
CA PRO A 398 -12.67 0.69 -1.75
C PRO A 398 -13.39 1.98 -1.42
N GLN A 399 -13.52 2.88 -2.38
CA GLN A 399 -14.11 4.21 -2.21
C GLN A 399 -14.97 4.56 -3.41
N SER A 400 -15.94 5.47 -3.19
CA SER A 400 -16.80 5.98 -4.25
C SER A 400 -16.02 6.85 -5.24
N LEU A 401 -16.40 6.79 -6.52
CA LEU A 401 -15.86 7.60 -7.60
C LEU A 401 -16.90 8.57 -8.13
N GLY A 402 -16.48 9.81 -8.37
CA GLY A 402 -17.38 10.85 -8.82
C GLY A 402 -16.69 12.01 -9.53
N ILE A 403 -17.48 12.99 -9.93
CA ILE A 403 -16.98 14.21 -10.56
C ILE A 403 -17.48 15.45 -9.81
N ALA A 404 -16.68 16.54 -9.92
CA ALA A 404 -17.12 17.85 -9.43
C ALA A 404 -18.27 18.40 -10.28
N THR A 405 -19.29 18.93 -9.60
CA THR A 405 -20.44 19.57 -10.23
C THR A 405 -20.60 21.02 -9.77
N VAL A 406 -21.56 21.73 -10.35
CA VAL A 406 -21.85 23.13 -10.01
C VAL A 406 -22.07 23.28 -8.50
N GLY A 407 -21.37 24.23 -7.89
CA GLY A 407 -21.41 24.45 -6.45
C GLY A 407 -20.34 23.68 -5.65
N GLY A 408 -19.43 22.97 -6.33
CA GLY A 408 -18.34 22.22 -5.70
C GLY A 408 -18.75 20.89 -5.08
N PHE A 409 -19.95 20.38 -5.40
CA PHE A 409 -20.40 19.08 -4.93
C PHE A 409 -19.74 17.95 -5.71
N CYS A 410 -19.48 16.83 -5.05
CA CYS A 410 -19.07 15.57 -5.68
C CYS A 410 -20.31 14.75 -6.03
N GLU A 411 -20.55 14.55 -7.33
CA GLU A 411 -21.59 13.66 -7.83
C GLU A 411 -21.00 12.28 -8.02
N ARG A 412 -21.43 11.31 -7.21
CA ARG A 412 -20.95 9.93 -7.25
C ARG A 412 -21.55 9.19 -8.43
N LEU A 413 -20.71 8.44 -9.15
CA LEU A 413 -21.09 7.60 -10.27
C LEU A 413 -20.94 6.11 -9.93
N ILE A 414 -19.87 5.75 -9.23
CA ILE A 414 -19.66 4.38 -8.71
C ILE A 414 -19.56 4.48 -7.19
N GLU A 415 -20.38 3.74 -6.49
CA GLU A 415 -20.38 3.71 -5.02
C GLU A 415 -19.28 2.77 -4.49
N ARG A 416 -18.77 3.05 -3.31
CA ARG A 416 -17.84 2.14 -2.60
C ARG A 416 -18.43 0.72 -2.48
N ASN A 417 -17.57 -0.26 -2.43
CA ASN A 417 -17.92 -1.68 -2.39
C ASN A 417 -18.71 -2.17 -3.63
N SER A 418 -18.63 -1.47 -4.77
CA SER A 418 -19.09 -1.99 -6.05
C SER A 418 -18.13 -3.04 -6.58
N ALA A 419 -18.64 -4.19 -7.03
CA ALA A 419 -17.82 -5.26 -7.60
C ALA A 419 -17.04 -4.77 -8.83
N ILE A 420 -15.78 -5.20 -8.99
CA ILE A 420 -14.93 -4.88 -10.13
C ILE A 420 -14.56 -6.15 -10.92
N PRO A 421 -14.38 -6.06 -12.26
CA PRO A 421 -14.51 -4.84 -13.09
C PRO A 421 -15.95 -4.35 -13.21
N THR A 422 -16.12 -3.02 -13.34
CA THR A 422 -17.44 -2.40 -13.49
C THR A 422 -17.38 -1.13 -14.32
N GLY A 423 -18.50 -0.76 -14.92
CA GLY A 423 -18.62 0.49 -15.67
C GLY A 423 -20.00 1.11 -15.51
N THR A 424 -20.05 2.43 -15.57
CA THR A 424 -21.28 3.21 -15.52
C THR A 424 -21.16 4.48 -16.35
N SER A 425 -22.30 5.09 -16.68
CA SER A 425 -22.31 6.39 -17.34
C SER A 425 -23.41 7.28 -16.79
N LYS A 426 -23.15 8.59 -16.81
CA LYS A 426 -24.14 9.59 -16.39
C LYS A 426 -24.14 10.78 -17.33
N ARG A 427 -25.35 11.33 -17.55
CA ARG A 427 -25.57 12.49 -18.43
C ARG A 427 -25.52 13.78 -17.62
N PHE A 428 -24.73 14.72 -18.13
CA PHE A 428 -24.60 16.09 -17.63
C PHE A 428 -24.96 17.10 -18.73
N THR A 429 -25.06 18.37 -18.39
CA THR A 429 -25.35 19.45 -19.33
C THR A 429 -24.45 20.65 -19.08
N THR A 430 -24.32 21.53 -20.08
CA THR A 430 -23.61 22.81 -19.94
C THR A 430 -24.23 23.69 -18.86
N SER A 431 -23.38 24.40 -18.11
CA SER A 431 -23.76 25.27 -16.98
C SER A 431 -23.93 26.75 -17.37
N ALA A 432 -23.51 27.13 -18.59
CA ALA A 432 -23.58 28.50 -19.10
C ALA A 432 -23.98 28.51 -20.58
N ASP A 433 -24.56 29.66 -21.05
CA ASP A 433 -24.88 29.90 -22.46
C ASP A 433 -23.59 30.02 -23.28
N GLY A 434 -23.56 29.38 -24.46
CA GLY A 434 -22.43 29.45 -25.39
C GLY A 434 -21.14 28.77 -24.88
N GLN A 435 -21.23 27.91 -23.89
CA GLN A 435 -20.10 27.19 -23.34
C GLN A 435 -19.48 26.27 -24.39
N SER A 436 -18.19 26.49 -24.74
CA SER A 436 -17.46 25.78 -25.80
C SER A 436 -16.59 24.63 -25.27
N GLU A 437 -16.42 24.57 -23.95
CA GLU A 437 -15.62 23.52 -23.27
C GLU A 437 -16.18 23.20 -21.89
N VAL A 438 -15.91 21.99 -21.41
CA VAL A 438 -16.24 21.54 -20.06
C VAL A 438 -15.01 20.91 -19.43
N LYS A 439 -14.62 21.41 -18.27
CA LYS A 439 -13.62 20.81 -17.39
C LYS A 439 -14.29 19.72 -16.57
N ILE A 440 -13.75 18.52 -16.61
CA ILE A 440 -14.20 17.38 -15.82
C ILE A 440 -13.10 17.03 -14.82
N GLU A 441 -13.41 17.17 -13.55
CA GLU A 441 -12.52 16.85 -12.44
C GLU A 441 -13.03 15.59 -11.75
N VAL A 442 -12.18 14.57 -11.65
CA VAL A 442 -12.52 13.26 -11.10
C VAL A 442 -11.99 13.14 -9.69
N PHE A 443 -12.83 12.61 -8.81
CA PHE A 443 -12.54 12.49 -7.38
C PHE A 443 -12.88 11.09 -6.87
N GLN A 444 -12.13 10.68 -5.84
CA GLN A 444 -12.37 9.46 -5.08
C GLN A 444 -12.57 9.79 -3.60
N GLY A 445 -13.62 9.25 -2.98
CA GLY A 445 -13.92 9.46 -1.57
C GLY A 445 -15.41 9.59 -1.26
N GLU A 446 -15.71 9.72 0.03
CA GLU A 446 -17.07 9.70 0.56
C GLU A 446 -17.61 11.10 0.92
N ALA A 447 -16.79 12.14 0.83
CA ALA A 447 -17.20 13.49 1.17
C ALA A 447 -18.18 14.06 0.13
N ARG A 448 -19.12 14.88 0.62
CA ARG A 448 -20.13 15.53 -0.22
C ARG A 448 -19.53 16.63 -1.10
N MET A 449 -18.51 17.33 -0.59
CA MET A 449 -17.81 18.36 -1.33
C MET A 449 -16.63 17.73 -2.09
N ALA A 450 -16.43 18.12 -3.35
CA ALA A 450 -15.33 17.61 -4.16
C ALA A 450 -13.97 17.93 -3.53
N ALA A 451 -13.80 19.12 -2.97
CA ALA A 451 -12.54 19.57 -2.35
C ALA A 451 -12.13 18.75 -1.11
N ASP A 452 -13.05 18.01 -0.50
CA ASP A 452 -12.80 17.17 0.67
C ASP A 452 -12.50 15.71 0.28
N ASN A 453 -12.47 15.40 -1.04
CA ASN A 453 -12.14 14.10 -1.59
C ASN A 453 -10.77 14.13 -2.29
N GLU A 454 -10.18 12.96 -2.49
CA GLU A 454 -8.93 12.81 -3.26
C GLU A 454 -9.19 13.10 -4.74
N LYS A 455 -8.45 14.06 -5.30
CA LYS A 455 -8.51 14.35 -6.74
C LYS A 455 -7.66 13.37 -7.51
N LEU A 456 -8.29 12.57 -8.37
CA LEU A 456 -7.58 11.60 -9.22
C LEU A 456 -7.01 12.26 -10.49
N GLY A 457 -7.73 13.21 -11.07
CA GLY A 457 -7.29 13.89 -12.29
C GLY A 457 -8.32 14.85 -12.85
N GLU A 458 -7.96 15.49 -13.97
CA GLU A 458 -8.86 16.40 -14.68
C GLU A 458 -8.59 16.39 -16.18
N PHE A 459 -9.60 16.63 -16.97
CA PHE A 459 -9.48 16.81 -18.42
C PHE A 459 -10.53 17.79 -18.96
N ILE A 460 -10.30 18.28 -20.18
CA ILE A 460 -11.18 19.26 -20.81
C ILE A 460 -11.77 18.65 -22.09
N LEU A 461 -13.10 18.60 -22.14
CA LEU A 461 -13.84 18.31 -23.36
C LEU A 461 -14.05 19.63 -24.11
N GLN A 462 -13.38 19.81 -25.25
CA GLN A 462 -13.42 21.03 -26.07
C GLN A 462 -14.25 20.83 -27.34
N GLY A 463 -14.58 21.93 -28.01
CA GLY A 463 -15.27 21.90 -29.30
C GLY A 463 -16.77 21.66 -29.19
N LEU A 464 -17.36 21.96 -28.02
CA LEU A 464 -18.81 21.90 -27.85
C LEU A 464 -19.52 22.92 -28.73
N ARG A 465 -20.67 22.56 -29.29
CA ARG A 465 -21.49 23.48 -30.07
C ARG A 465 -22.01 24.63 -29.19
N PRO A 466 -21.97 25.91 -29.67
CA PRO A 466 -22.59 27.02 -28.96
C PRO A 466 -24.10 26.79 -28.85
N ALA A 467 -24.61 26.73 -27.61
CA ALA A 467 -26.03 26.55 -27.33
C ALA A 467 -26.43 27.20 -26.02
N PRO A 468 -27.72 27.41 -25.75
CA PRO A 468 -28.19 27.81 -24.43
C PRO A 468 -27.78 26.84 -23.33
N ARG A 469 -27.65 27.34 -22.11
CA ARG A 469 -27.40 26.53 -20.91
C ARG A 469 -28.35 25.32 -20.84
N GLY A 470 -27.82 24.13 -20.63
CA GLY A 470 -28.60 22.91 -20.46
C GLY A 470 -28.93 22.16 -21.76
N ASP A 471 -28.69 22.75 -22.93
CA ASP A 471 -29.02 22.14 -24.22
C ASP A 471 -27.97 21.12 -24.69
N VAL A 472 -26.68 21.40 -24.44
CA VAL A 472 -25.61 20.45 -24.78
C VAL A 472 -25.56 19.35 -23.74
N LYS A 473 -25.66 18.10 -24.21
CA LYS A 473 -25.66 16.90 -23.36
C LYS A 473 -24.30 16.23 -23.43
N ILE A 474 -23.68 16.03 -22.27
CA ILE A 474 -22.38 15.40 -22.10
C ILE A 474 -22.60 14.10 -21.35
N ILE A 475 -22.12 13.00 -21.89
CA ILE A 475 -22.13 11.69 -21.22
C ILE A 475 -20.73 11.45 -20.70
N VAL A 476 -20.62 11.21 -19.38
CA VAL A 476 -19.36 10.82 -18.74
C VAL A 476 -19.45 9.34 -18.41
N TYR A 477 -18.50 8.56 -18.91
CA TYR A 477 -18.34 7.13 -18.66
C TYR A 477 -17.23 6.92 -17.66
N PHE A 478 -17.47 6.02 -16.72
CA PHE A 478 -16.49 5.51 -15.77
C PHE A 478 -16.35 4.01 -15.99
N ASP A 479 -15.14 3.55 -16.18
CA ASP A 479 -14.80 2.13 -16.26
C ASP A 479 -13.69 1.83 -15.25
N ILE A 480 -13.89 0.81 -14.42
CA ILE A 480 -12.88 0.27 -13.50
C ILE A 480 -12.50 -1.11 -14.01
N ASP A 481 -11.22 -1.33 -14.26
CA ASP A 481 -10.71 -2.62 -14.70
C ASP A 481 -10.56 -3.63 -13.55
N GLY A 482 -10.08 -4.84 -13.87
CA GLY A 482 -9.86 -5.90 -12.88
C GLY A 482 -8.74 -5.62 -11.88
N ASP A 483 -7.93 -4.58 -12.11
CA ASP A 483 -6.87 -4.12 -11.21
C ASP A 483 -7.34 -2.98 -10.30
N GLY A 484 -8.59 -2.52 -10.49
CA GLY A 484 -9.15 -1.39 -9.80
C GLY A 484 -8.69 -0.03 -10.35
N ILE A 485 -8.10 0.00 -11.55
CA ILE A 485 -7.65 1.23 -12.23
C ILE A 485 -8.83 1.87 -12.96
N VAL A 486 -8.97 3.17 -12.79
CA VAL A 486 -10.11 3.95 -13.28
C VAL A 486 -9.80 4.60 -14.63
N ASN A 487 -10.69 4.41 -15.59
CA ASN A 487 -10.69 5.12 -16.88
C ASN A 487 -11.94 5.98 -16.97
N VAL A 488 -11.78 7.26 -17.35
CA VAL A 488 -12.92 8.17 -17.52
C VAL A 488 -12.92 8.75 -18.92
N THR A 489 -14.08 8.68 -19.58
CA THR A 489 -14.30 9.25 -20.91
C THR A 489 -15.51 10.17 -20.88
N ALA A 490 -15.46 11.28 -21.62
CA ALA A 490 -16.61 12.13 -21.82
C ALA A 490 -16.85 12.39 -23.30
N GLU A 491 -18.11 12.40 -23.70
CA GLU A 491 -18.51 12.72 -25.07
C GLU A 491 -19.72 13.65 -25.12
N GLU A 492 -19.78 14.52 -26.13
CA GLU A 492 -21.02 15.22 -26.49
C GLU A 492 -21.94 14.28 -27.27
N SER A 493 -23.16 14.05 -26.76
CA SER A 493 -24.06 13.01 -27.24
C SER A 493 -24.61 13.23 -28.68
N GLU A 494 -24.53 14.44 -29.21
CA GLU A 494 -25.06 14.78 -30.56
C GLU A 494 -23.98 14.82 -31.64
N THR A 495 -22.78 15.32 -31.32
CA THR A 495 -21.67 15.45 -32.27
C THR A 495 -20.70 14.28 -32.23
N GLY A 496 -20.70 13.49 -31.14
CA GLY A 496 -19.72 12.45 -30.93
C GLY A 496 -18.32 13.00 -30.59
N GLN A 497 -18.21 14.31 -30.35
CA GLN A 497 -16.95 14.91 -29.86
C GLN A 497 -16.60 14.28 -28.52
N ALA A 498 -15.48 13.59 -28.47
CA ALA A 498 -15.05 12.85 -27.28
C ALA A 498 -13.71 13.37 -26.76
N ALA A 499 -13.56 13.39 -25.46
CA ALA A 499 -12.28 13.47 -24.76
C ALA A 499 -12.20 12.31 -23.78
N ALA A 500 -11.10 11.60 -23.82
CA ALA A 500 -10.81 10.52 -22.87
C ALA A 500 -9.61 10.92 -22.05
N ILE A 501 -9.65 10.60 -20.77
CA ILE A 501 -8.46 10.45 -19.98
C ILE A 501 -8.48 9.02 -19.42
N ARG A 502 -7.46 8.23 -19.74
CA ARG A 502 -6.95 7.31 -18.74
C ARG A 502 -6.52 8.26 -17.63
N ILE A 503 -7.01 8.12 -16.42
CA ILE A 503 -6.56 8.97 -15.33
C ILE A 503 -5.07 8.70 -15.21
N GLU A 504 -4.27 9.51 -15.94
CA GLU A 504 -2.86 9.64 -15.61
C GLU A 504 -2.90 10.26 -14.23
N ALA A 505 -2.49 9.48 -13.25
CA ALA A 505 -2.54 9.85 -11.85
C ALA A 505 -2.09 11.31 -11.72
N SER A 506 -2.88 12.14 -11.05
CA SER A 506 -2.54 13.57 -10.88
C SER A 506 -1.17 13.77 -10.24
N THR A 507 -0.64 12.68 -9.64
CA THR A 507 0.68 12.54 -9.02
C THR A 507 1.52 11.44 -9.70
N GLY A 508 1.12 10.96 -10.90
CA GLY A 508 1.74 9.82 -11.60
C GLY A 508 2.81 10.24 -12.60
N LEU A 509 3.61 9.25 -13.00
CA LEU A 509 4.57 9.37 -14.09
C LEU A 509 3.86 9.17 -15.43
N SER A 510 4.29 9.87 -16.47
CA SER A 510 3.87 9.59 -17.85
C SER A 510 4.49 8.27 -18.33
N ALA A 511 3.90 7.68 -19.36
CA ALA A 511 4.42 6.44 -19.97
C ALA A 511 5.87 6.61 -20.51
N GLU A 512 6.24 7.82 -20.94
CA GLU A 512 7.60 8.15 -21.38
C GLU A 512 8.57 8.16 -20.18
N GLU A 513 8.20 8.81 -19.08
CA GLU A 513 9.00 8.82 -17.84
C GLU A 513 9.20 7.40 -17.28
N VAL A 514 8.15 6.58 -17.25
CA VAL A 514 8.26 5.16 -16.82
C VAL A 514 9.24 4.40 -17.69
N LYS A 515 9.21 4.62 -19.01
CA LYS A 515 10.13 3.97 -19.95
C LYS A 515 11.57 4.45 -19.73
N ASP A 516 11.78 5.74 -19.57
CA ASP A 516 13.11 6.32 -19.34
C ASP A 516 13.72 5.80 -18.03
N LEU A 517 12.93 5.78 -16.94
CA LEU A 517 13.35 5.23 -15.66
C LEU A 517 13.66 3.73 -15.73
N ARG A 518 12.92 2.97 -16.53
CA ARG A 518 13.20 1.55 -16.79
C ARG A 518 14.52 1.38 -17.53
N GLU A 519 14.81 2.22 -18.52
CA GLU A 519 16.09 2.20 -19.26
C GLU A 519 17.24 2.56 -18.33
N ASP A 520 17.13 3.61 -17.53
CA ASP A 520 18.13 4.03 -16.55
C ASP A 520 18.45 2.92 -15.53
N LEU A 521 17.44 2.26 -14.97
CA LEU A 521 17.65 1.14 -14.05
C LEU A 521 18.33 -0.07 -14.72
N ASN A 522 18.11 -0.31 -16.02
CA ASN A 522 18.73 -1.41 -16.74
C ASN A 522 20.23 -1.14 -17.06
N PHE A 523 20.63 0.12 -17.19
CA PHE A 523 22.05 0.50 -17.38
C PHE A 523 22.88 0.35 -16.09
N ASP A 524 22.25 0.44 -14.91
CA ASP A 524 22.87 0.08 -13.64
C ASP A 524 23.03 -1.46 -13.57
N ASN A 525 23.98 -2.00 -14.34
CA ASN A 525 24.34 -3.42 -14.28
C ASN A 525 24.76 -3.76 -12.86
N LEU A 526 23.81 -4.28 -12.08
CA LEU A 526 24.07 -4.91 -10.80
C LEU A 526 24.88 -6.17 -11.09
N GLY A 527 26.20 -6.11 -10.89
CA GLY A 527 26.98 -7.30 -10.68
C GLY A 527 26.46 -7.97 -9.40
N PHE A 528 25.73 -9.08 -9.57
CA PHE A 528 25.37 -10.01 -8.49
C PHE A 528 26.59 -10.85 -8.10
#